data_40ddcdb09e83138c8de23e67c34892ce
#
_entry.id   40ddcdb09e83138c8de23e67c34892ce
#
_cell.length_a   1.000
_cell.length_b   1.000
_cell.length_c   1.000
_cell.angle_alpha   90.00
_cell.angle_beta   90.00
_cell.angle_gamma   90.00
#
_symmetry.space_group_name_H-M   'P 1'
#
loop_
_entity.id
_entity.type
_entity.pdbx_description
1 polymer ?
#
loop_
_entity_poly.entity_id
_entity_poly.type
_entity_poly.pdbx_seq_one_letter_code
_entity_poly.pdbx_strand_id
1 'polypeptide(L)'
;MGERITLQRLLEMQKKIWNFKISVDPETAELVAREQLKSFGQLSRIGILVTLPLGIYALVMLFAFAGPDYIAVSSFFLVIAGFMGGRNYFRQVALDPDTADYKAVTRSIVLESIITGIAFSSILSIPFAFGQIPFSLDIAILAMGGLALGGFVYGSIPRAQTYYLLITTTIHALSFIAAEGYAGISAAVLLVFFALCIDYIFRMFFFNFVQRHIHASRQKDAAETVRLLLHDYAEQSSDWLWEINDRHLIVNPSARFASALKME
;
A
#
# COMPACT_ATOMS: atom_id res chain seq x y z
N MET A 1 8.86 -27.36 16.93
CA MET A 1 9.92 -27.89 16.04
C MET A 1 10.02 -26.91 14.88
N GLY A 2 10.98 -25.95 14.92
CA GLY A 2 11.12 -24.91 13.89
C GLY A 2 11.73 -25.49 12.63
N GLU A 3 11.00 -25.47 11.52
CA GLU A 3 11.57 -25.79 10.20
C GLU A 3 12.74 -24.84 9.91
N ARG A 4 13.93 -25.39 9.77
CA ARG A 4 15.07 -24.63 9.24
C ARG A 4 14.74 -24.20 7.81
N ILE A 5 14.53 -22.91 7.62
CA ILE A 5 14.32 -22.33 6.29
C ILE A 5 15.63 -22.53 5.51
N THR A 6 15.64 -23.37 4.51
CA THR A 6 16.81 -23.58 3.65
C THR A 6 17.03 -22.35 2.76
N LEU A 7 18.30 -22.04 2.46
CA LEU A 7 18.69 -20.92 1.58
C LEU A 7 17.93 -20.95 0.23
N GLN A 8 17.67 -22.14 -0.30
CA GLN A 8 16.87 -22.31 -1.52
C GLN A 8 15.42 -21.83 -1.36
N ARG A 9 14.75 -22.12 -0.24
CA ARG A 9 13.41 -21.61 0.03
C ARG A 9 13.40 -20.08 0.16
N LEU A 10 14.42 -19.49 0.77
CA LEU A 10 14.57 -18.03 0.84
C LEU A 10 14.74 -17.40 -0.56
N LEU A 11 15.57 -18.00 -1.41
CA LEU A 11 15.79 -17.52 -2.79
C LEU A 11 14.53 -17.67 -3.65
N GLU A 12 13.76 -18.75 -3.50
CA GLU A 12 12.48 -18.91 -4.18
C GLU A 12 11.42 -17.91 -3.68
N MET A 13 11.36 -17.65 -2.38
CA MET A 13 10.50 -16.60 -1.82
C MET A 13 10.88 -15.22 -2.36
N GLN A 14 12.17 -14.88 -2.36
CA GLN A 14 12.65 -13.62 -2.93
C GLN A 14 12.27 -13.49 -4.42
N LYS A 15 12.42 -14.55 -5.19
CA LYS A 15 12.04 -14.58 -6.61
C LYS A 15 10.54 -14.39 -6.82
N LYS A 16 9.69 -14.97 -5.96
CA LYS A 16 8.24 -14.75 -5.98
C LYS A 16 7.86 -13.32 -5.59
N ILE A 17 8.48 -12.76 -4.56
CA ILE A 17 8.29 -11.37 -4.10
C ILE A 17 8.69 -10.40 -5.21
N TRP A 18 9.85 -10.62 -5.85
CA TRP A 18 10.38 -9.73 -6.89
C TRP A 18 9.55 -9.76 -8.18
N ASN A 19 9.10 -10.94 -8.60
CA ASN A 19 8.39 -11.12 -9.86
C ASN A 19 6.86 -10.91 -9.77
N PHE A 20 6.29 -10.68 -8.60
CA PHE A 20 4.83 -10.59 -8.37
C PHE A 20 4.01 -11.77 -8.95
N LYS A 21 4.64 -12.90 -9.22
CA LYS A 21 3.95 -14.09 -9.71
C LYS A 21 3.36 -14.88 -8.55
N ILE A 22 2.24 -14.38 -8.03
CA ILE A 22 1.38 -15.18 -7.16
C ILE A 22 0.31 -15.76 -8.08
N SER A 23 0.34 -17.08 -8.26
CA SER A 23 -0.73 -17.78 -8.96
C SER A 23 -1.94 -17.85 -8.02
N VAL A 24 -2.96 -17.09 -8.34
CA VAL A 24 -4.22 -17.02 -7.59
C VAL A 24 -5.33 -17.27 -8.58
N ASP A 25 -6.38 -17.98 -8.15
CA ASP A 25 -7.62 -18.12 -8.93
C ASP A 25 -8.27 -16.75 -9.15
N PRO A 26 -9.11 -16.59 -10.19
CA PRO A 26 -9.70 -15.31 -10.56
C PRO A 26 -10.53 -14.66 -9.44
N GLU A 27 -11.24 -15.46 -8.65
CA GLU A 27 -12.10 -15.01 -7.55
C GLU A 27 -11.26 -14.43 -6.41
N THR A 28 -10.24 -15.16 -5.97
CA THR A 28 -9.30 -14.66 -4.96
C THR A 28 -8.51 -13.45 -5.47
N ALA A 29 -8.18 -13.38 -6.77
CA ALA A 29 -7.52 -12.22 -7.36
C ALA A 29 -8.39 -10.95 -7.29
N GLU A 30 -9.70 -11.08 -7.50
CA GLU A 30 -10.65 -9.99 -7.37
C GLU A 30 -10.80 -9.54 -5.91
N LEU A 31 -10.93 -10.48 -4.98
CA LEU A 31 -10.97 -10.18 -3.55
C LEU A 31 -9.73 -9.40 -3.10
N VAL A 32 -8.53 -9.87 -3.50
CA VAL A 32 -7.27 -9.19 -3.21
C VAL A 32 -7.25 -7.79 -3.79
N ALA A 33 -7.73 -7.60 -5.03
CA ALA A 33 -7.78 -6.29 -5.67
C ALA A 33 -8.71 -5.30 -4.93
N ARG A 34 -9.86 -5.77 -4.46
CA ARG A 34 -10.78 -4.98 -3.62
C ARG A 34 -10.11 -4.52 -2.32
N GLU A 35 -9.50 -5.45 -1.59
CA GLU A 35 -8.81 -5.15 -0.34
C GLU A 35 -7.59 -4.25 -0.53
N GLN A 36 -6.86 -4.37 -1.66
CA GLN A 36 -5.80 -3.44 -2.05
C GLN A 36 -6.32 -2.00 -2.20
N LEU A 37 -7.41 -1.80 -2.91
CA LEU A 37 -8.00 -0.47 -3.11
C LEU A 37 -8.51 0.12 -1.80
N LYS A 38 -9.14 -0.69 -0.95
CA LYS A 38 -9.59 -0.29 0.38
C LYS A 38 -8.40 0.13 1.27
N SER A 39 -7.33 -0.67 1.27
CA SER A 39 -6.09 -0.35 1.98
C SER A 39 -5.46 0.93 1.45
N PHE A 40 -5.39 1.11 0.12
CA PHE A 40 -4.92 2.35 -0.50
C PHE A 40 -5.74 3.56 -0.05
N GLY A 41 -7.07 3.45 0.01
CA GLY A 41 -7.93 4.51 0.49
C GLY A 41 -7.65 4.93 1.95
N GLN A 42 -7.37 3.97 2.81
CA GLN A 42 -6.99 4.24 4.20
C GLN A 42 -5.62 4.91 4.30
N LEU A 43 -4.63 4.36 3.59
CA LEU A 43 -3.24 4.86 3.60
C LEU A 43 -3.13 6.26 2.98
N SER A 44 -3.88 6.54 1.90
CA SER A 44 -3.88 7.86 1.26
C SER A 44 -4.43 8.97 2.16
N ARG A 45 -5.43 8.68 2.99
CA ARG A 45 -5.96 9.62 4.00
C ARG A 45 -4.91 9.99 5.05
N ILE A 46 -4.21 8.98 5.57
CA ILE A 46 -3.09 9.19 6.51
C ILE A 46 -1.96 9.95 5.82
N GLY A 47 -1.65 9.59 4.58
CA GLY A 47 -0.65 10.24 3.76
C GLY A 47 -0.87 11.75 3.62
N ILE A 48 -2.10 12.19 3.37
CA ILE A 48 -2.44 13.61 3.27
C ILE A 48 -2.11 14.36 4.59
N LEU A 49 -2.45 13.76 5.74
CA LEU A 49 -2.18 14.37 7.03
C LEU A 49 -0.67 14.53 7.31
N VAL A 50 0.14 13.60 6.84
CA VAL A 50 1.60 13.66 7.05
C VAL A 50 2.29 14.53 6.00
N THR A 51 1.77 14.60 4.76
CA THR A 51 2.33 15.48 3.71
C THR A 51 2.11 16.96 3.97
N LEU A 52 1.06 17.34 4.70
CA LEU A 52 0.79 18.75 5.02
C LEU A 52 1.94 19.43 5.78
N PRO A 53 2.43 18.90 6.93
CA PRO A 53 3.58 19.46 7.62
C PRO A 53 4.85 19.51 6.77
N LEU A 54 5.12 18.46 5.98
CA LEU A 54 6.26 18.41 5.07
C LEU A 54 6.15 19.47 3.97
N GLY A 55 4.96 19.68 3.42
CA GLY A 55 4.70 20.73 2.43
C GLY A 55 4.86 22.14 3.01
N ILE A 56 4.38 22.40 4.22
CA ILE A 56 4.57 23.67 4.92
C ILE A 56 6.07 23.92 5.16
N TYR A 57 6.81 22.91 5.64
CA TYR A 57 8.23 23.05 5.87
C TYR A 57 9.01 23.32 4.55
N ALA A 58 8.65 22.61 3.47
CA ALA A 58 9.23 22.86 2.14
C ALA A 58 8.97 24.31 1.67
N LEU A 59 7.77 24.86 1.91
CA LEU A 59 7.44 26.26 1.61
C LEU A 59 8.29 27.22 2.44
N VAL A 60 8.47 26.99 3.74
CA VAL A 60 9.32 27.81 4.60
C VAL A 60 10.75 27.85 4.05
N MET A 61 11.30 26.71 3.66
CA MET A 61 12.63 26.62 3.06
C MET A 61 12.71 27.39 1.73
N LEU A 62 11.69 27.28 0.89
CA LEU A 62 11.62 28.02 -0.38
C LEU A 62 11.60 29.55 -0.14
N PHE A 63 10.76 30.04 0.74
CA PHE A 63 10.67 31.47 1.05
C PHE A 63 11.92 32.00 1.76
N ALA A 64 12.65 31.16 2.50
CA ALA A 64 13.88 31.58 3.17
C ALA A 64 15.09 31.70 2.24
N PHE A 65 15.17 30.86 1.20
CA PHE A 65 16.41 30.70 0.43
C PHE A 65 16.24 30.86 -1.09
N ALA A 66 15.06 30.59 -1.66
CA ALA A 66 14.87 30.60 -3.11
C ALA A 66 14.44 31.98 -3.65
N GLY A 67 14.89 32.31 -4.84
CA GLY A 67 14.41 33.49 -5.57
C GLY A 67 12.94 33.33 -6.06
N PRO A 68 12.26 34.46 -6.41
CA PRO A 68 10.84 34.47 -6.75
C PRO A 68 10.47 33.54 -7.91
N ASP A 69 11.34 33.37 -8.90
CA ASP A 69 11.11 32.48 -10.05
C ASP A 69 11.02 31.01 -9.62
N TYR A 70 11.90 30.59 -8.71
CA TYR A 70 11.89 29.23 -8.16
C TYR A 70 10.73 28.97 -7.21
N ILE A 71 10.31 30.00 -6.46
CA ILE A 71 9.11 29.93 -5.64
C ILE A 71 7.88 29.70 -6.54
N ALA A 72 7.77 30.41 -7.66
CA ALA A 72 6.68 30.24 -8.62
C ALA A 72 6.66 28.82 -9.22
N VAL A 73 7.80 28.31 -9.66
CA VAL A 73 7.93 26.95 -10.22
C VAL A 73 7.58 25.90 -9.17
N SER A 74 8.10 26.02 -7.96
CA SER A 74 7.82 25.08 -6.88
C SER A 74 6.35 25.11 -6.44
N SER A 75 5.74 26.31 -6.43
CA SER A 75 4.31 26.47 -6.14
C SER A 75 3.44 25.79 -7.17
N PHE A 76 3.82 25.83 -8.46
CA PHE A 76 3.13 25.11 -9.53
C PHE A 76 3.12 23.59 -9.26
N PHE A 77 4.27 23.01 -8.90
CA PHE A 77 4.35 21.58 -8.56
C PHE A 77 3.58 21.24 -7.27
N LEU A 78 3.58 22.12 -6.29
CA LEU A 78 2.81 21.94 -5.07
C LEU A 78 1.31 21.90 -5.35
N VAL A 79 0.80 22.77 -6.24
CA VAL A 79 -0.60 22.75 -6.69
C VAL A 79 -0.92 21.43 -7.38
N ILE A 80 -0.05 20.93 -8.26
CA ILE A 80 -0.25 19.63 -8.92
C ILE A 80 -0.30 18.50 -7.88
N ALA A 81 0.65 18.46 -6.96
CA ALA A 81 0.67 17.43 -5.91
C ALA A 81 -0.59 17.49 -5.03
N GLY A 82 -1.01 18.69 -4.61
CA GLY A 82 -2.24 18.90 -3.87
C GLY A 82 -3.50 18.49 -4.62
N PHE A 83 -3.59 18.82 -5.92
CA PHE A 83 -4.70 18.41 -6.77
C PHE A 83 -4.79 16.89 -6.92
N MET A 84 -3.63 16.21 -7.12
CA MET A 84 -3.59 14.74 -7.20
C MET A 84 -4.01 14.09 -5.88
N GLY A 85 -3.53 14.61 -4.75
CA GLY A 85 -3.95 14.13 -3.41
C GLY A 85 -5.44 14.32 -3.16
N GLY A 86 -5.98 15.50 -3.47
CA GLY A 86 -7.42 15.79 -3.37
C GLY A 86 -8.27 14.89 -4.27
N ARG A 87 -7.87 14.73 -5.53
CA ARG A 87 -8.54 13.83 -6.48
C ARG A 87 -8.58 12.38 -5.98
N ASN A 88 -7.48 11.90 -5.42
CA ASN A 88 -7.42 10.56 -4.83
C ASN A 88 -8.42 10.42 -3.67
N TYR A 89 -8.45 11.41 -2.79
CA TYR A 89 -9.37 11.43 -1.66
C TYR A 89 -10.84 11.37 -2.12
N PHE A 90 -11.25 12.26 -3.01
CA PHE A 90 -12.63 12.31 -3.50
C PHE A 90 -13.02 11.04 -4.27
N ARG A 91 -12.11 10.50 -5.08
CA ARG A 91 -12.36 9.24 -5.78
C ARG A 91 -12.59 8.10 -4.79
N GLN A 92 -11.81 7.99 -3.72
CA GLN A 92 -11.98 6.95 -2.71
C GLN A 92 -13.30 7.08 -1.95
N VAL A 93 -13.80 8.31 -1.74
CA VAL A 93 -15.10 8.54 -1.12
C VAL A 93 -16.24 8.15 -2.06
N ALA A 94 -16.08 8.37 -3.38
CA ALA A 94 -17.10 8.10 -4.39
C ALA A 94 -17.06 6.66 -4.93
N LEU A 95 -16.05 5.87 -4.59
CA LEU A 95 -15.85 4.54 -5.16
C LEU A 95 -16.75 3.54 -4.45
N ASP A 96 -17.72 2.98 -5.20
CA ASP A 96 -18.52 1.86 -4.73
C ASP A 96 -17.72 0.55 -4.91
N PRO A 97 -17.41 -0.18 -3.84
CA PRO A 97 -16.64 -1.41 -3.92
C PRO A 97 -17.28 -2.50 -4.78
N ASP A 98 -18.60 -2.50 -4.93
CA ASP A 98 -19.31 -3.57 -5.62
C ASP A 98 -19.45 -3.38 -7.13
N THR A 99 -19.33 -2.13 -7.60
CA THR A 99 -19.50 -1.78 -9.02
C THR A 99 -18.24 -1.29 -9.71
N ALA A 100 -17.13 -1.13 -8.97
CA ALA A 100 -15.91 -0.53 -9.49
C ALA A 100 -15.12 -1.44 -10.45
N ASP A 101 -14.68 -0.91 -11.60
CA ASP A 101 -13.66 -1.55 -12.43
C ASP A 101 -12.27 -1.39 -11.78
N TYR A 102 -11.87 -2.41 -11.01
CA TYR A 102 -10.60 -2.44 -10.27
C TYR A 102 -9.38 -2.25 -11.18
N LYS A 103 -9.43 -2.75 -12.42
CA LYS A 103 -8.31 -2.63 -13.37
C LYS A 103 -8.14 -1.19 -13.84
N ALA A 104 -9.25 -0.52 -14.16
CA ALA A 104 -9.22 0.88 -14.57
C ALA A 104 -8.78 1.79 -13.42
N VAL A 105 -9.32 1.55 -12.20
CA VAL A 105 -8.93 2.30 -10.99
C VAL A 105 -7.45 2.13 -10.68
N THR A 106 -6.94 0.90 -10.69
CA THR A 106 -5.51 0.62 -10.44
C THR A 106 -4.61 1.29 -11.47
N ARG A 107 -4.96 1.26 -12.76
CA ARG A 107 -4.20 1.98 -13.81
C ARG A 107 -4.17 3.49 -13.55
N SER A 108 -5.28 4.07 -13.15
CA SER A 108 -5.36 5.48 -12.80
C SER A 108 -4.47 5.81 -11.60
N ILE A 109 -4.44 4.98 -10.57
CA ILE A 109 -3.56 5.16 -9.40
C ILE A 109 -2.08 5.07 -9.79
N VAL A 110 -1.71 4.16 -10.70
CA VAL A 110 -0.34 4.07 -11.23
C VAL A 110 0.04 5.36 -11.96
N LEU A 111 -0.82 5.89 -12.83
CA LEU A 111 -0.55 7.16 -13.52
C LEU A 111 -0.41 8.32 -12.52
N GLU A 112 -1.29 8.37 -11.52
CA GLU A 112 -1.24 9.38 -10.48
C GLU A 112 0.02 9.29 -9.62
N SER A 113 0.52 8.10 -9.35
CA SER A 113 1.78 7.92 -8.61
C SER A 113 2.98 8.49 -9.37
N ILE A 114 2.98 8.37 -10.71
CA ILE A 114 3.99 8.98 -11.58
C ILE A 114 3.91 10.52 -11.49
N ILE A 115 2.73 11.09 -11.70
CA ILE A 115 2.53 12.54 -11.66
C ILE A 115 2.87 13.11 -10.28
N THR A 116 2.42 12.44 -9.22
CA THR A 116 2.72 12.85 -7.83
C THR A 116 4.20 12.74 -7.53
N GLY A 117 4.87 11.68 -8.00
CA GLY A 117 6.32 11.51 -7.86
C GLY A 117 7.10 12.65 -8.52
N ILE A 118 6.75 13.02 -9.76
CA ILE A 118 7.35 14.17 -10.46
C ILE A 118 7.07 15.46 -9.69
N ALA A 119 5.82 15.74 -9.37
CA ALA A 119 5.43 16.98 -8.74
C ALA A 119 6.08 17.14 -7.36
N PHE A 120 5.96 16.15 -6.50
CA PHE A 120 6.50 16.21 -5.14
C PHE A 120 8.02 16.35 -5.10
N SER A 121 8.74 15.56 -5.90
CA SER A 121 10.20 15.63 -5.92
C SER A 121 10.70 16.95 -6.54
N SER A 122 9.99 17.52 -7.51
CA SER A 122 10.42 18.75 -8.18
C SER A 122 10.33 19.99 -7.30
N ILE A 123 9.47 20.01 -6.27
CA ILE A 123 9.25 21.17 -5.40
C ILE A 123 10.58 21.71 -4.82
N LEU A 124 11.43 20.85 -4.30
CA LEU A 124 12.72 21.23 -3.70
C LEU A 124 13.91 20.89 -4.59
N SER A 125 13.82 19.85 -5.41
CA SER A 125 14.93 19.40 -6.25
C SER A 125 15.34 20.42 -7.32
N ILE A 126 14.38 21.16 -7.89
CA ILE A 126 14.69 22.17 -8.89
C ILE A 126 15.47 23.33 -8.26
N PRO A 127 14.97 24.05 -7.23
CA PRO A 127 15.74 25.15 -6.64
C PRO A 127 17.06 24.68 -6.03
N PHE A 128 17.13 23.46 -5.52
CA PHE A 128 18.37 22.89 -5.00
C PHE A 128 19.39 22.62 -6.12
N ALA A 129 18.99 21.99 -7.22
CA ALA A 129 19.88 21.71 -8.37
C ALA A 129 20.50 22.97 -8.98
N PHE A 130 19.82 24.11 -8.88
CA PHE A 130 20.31 25.41 -9.36
C PHE A 130 20.99 26.27 -8.26
N GLY A 131 21.31 25.66 -7.11
CA GLY A 131 22.07 26.32 -6.05
C GLY A 131 21.30 27.41 -5.28
N GLN A 132 19.97 27.43 -5.40
CA GLN A 132 19.14 28.41 -4.67
C GLN A 132 18.91 28.03 -3.21
N ILE A 133 19.01 26.74 -2.91
CA ILE A 133 18.88 26.21 -1.55
C ILE A 133 20.20 25.50 -1.21
N PRO A 134 20.86 25.82 -0.10
CA PRO A 134 22.09 25.15 0.28
C PRO A 134 21.84 23.69 0.65
N PHE A 135 22.83 22.82 0.42
CA PHE A 135 22.81 21.46 0.92
C PHE A 135 22.74 21.49 2.45
N SER A 136 21.73 20.86 2.99
CA SER A 136 21.56 20.72 4.42
C SER A 136 21.01 19.33 4.76
N LEU A 137 21.17 18.92 6.01
CA LEU A 137 20.56 17.68 6.51
C LEU A 137 19.04 17.67 6.29
N ASP A 138 18.41 18.84 6.37
CA ASP A 138 16.95 18.99 6.18
C ASP A 138 16.50 18.58 4.77
N ILE A 139 17.27 18.95 3.72
CA ILE A 139 16.98 18.54 2.34
C ILE A 139 17.07 17.02 2.18
N ALA A 140 18.08 16.40 2.78
CA ALA A 140 18.23 14.94 2.75
C ALA A 140 17.08 14.25 3.52
N ILE A 141 16.69 14.77 4.68
CA ILE A 141 15.57 14.27 5.46
C ILE A 141 14.25 14.41 4.69
N LEU A 142 14.01 15.55 4.05
CA LEU A 142 12.82 15.77 3.23
C LEU A 142 12.76 14.82 2.03
N ALA A 143 13.89 14.60 1.33
CA ALA A 143 13.95 13.66 0.23
C ALA A 143 13.65 12.22 0.68
N MET A 144 14.29 11.75 1.75
CA MET A 144 14.06 10.41 2.32
C MET A 144 12.65 10.28 2.92
N GLY A 145 12.18 11.30 3.61
CA GLY A 145 10.82 11.35 4.17
C GLY A 145 9.75 11.27 3.08
N GLY A 146 9.94 12.00 1.98
CA GLY A 146 9.06 11.94 0.80
C GLY A 146 9.03 10.57 0.14
N LEU A 147 10.20 9.92 0.00
CA LEU A 147 10.29 8.55 -0.51
C LEU A 147 9.57 7.56 0.40
N ALA A 148 9.81 7.63 1.72
CA ALA A 148 9.18 6.76 2.69
C ALA A 148 7.66 6.93 2.72
N LEU A 149 7.19 8.18 2.70
CA LEU A 149 5.76 8.50 2.73
C LEU A 149 5.05 8.04 1.47
N GLY A 150 5.59 8.32 0.29
CA GLY A 150 5.04 7.83 -0.96
C GLY A 150 5.08 6.31 -1.07
N GLY A 151 6.15 5.67 -0.62
CA GLY A 151 6.23 4.23 -0.47
C GLY A 151 5.12 3.68 0.42
N PHE A 152 4.83 4.34 1.54
CA PHE A 152 3.74 3.97 2.43
C PHE A 152 2.36 4.15 1.78
N VAL A 153 2.09 5.30 1.16
CA VAL A 153 0.80 5.59 0.53
C VAL A 153 0.49 4.62 -0.60
N TYR A 154 1.46 4.36 -1.46
CA TYR A 154 1.29 3.47 -2.62
C TYR A 154 1.61 2.00 -2.33
N GLY A 155 2.05 1.65 -1.10
CA GLY A 155 2.54 0.33 -0.73
C GLY A 155 1.56 -0.83 -0.93
N SER A 156 0.25 -0.56 -0.89
CA SER A 156 -0.78 -1.55 -1.20
C SER A 156 -0.90 -1.86 -2.71
N ILE A 157 -0.37 -1.00 -3.58
CA ILE A 157 -0.37 -1.16 -5.04
C ILE A 157 1.09 -1.16 -5.55
N PRO A 158 1.76 -2.32 -5.59
CA PRO A 158 3.20 -2.39 -5.81
C PRO A 158 3.71 -1.70 -7.07
N ARG A 159 2.94 -1.74 -8.17
CA ARG A 159 3.31 -1.03 -9.41
C ARG A 159 3.34 0.49 -9.20
N ALA A 160 2.32 1.05 -8.54
CA ALA A 160 2.27 2.48 -8.25
C ALA A 160 3.43 2.90 -7.35
N GLN A 161 3.71 2.13 -6.33
CA GLN A 161 4.84 2.33 -5.42
C GLN A 161 6.18 2.33 -6.17
N THR A 162 6.45 1.30 -6.98
CA THR A 162 7.72 1.19 -7.71
C THR A 162 7.92 2.38 -8.65
N TYR A 163 6.89 2.81 -9.40
CA TYR A 163 7.00 3.99 -10.26
C TYR A 163 7.22 5.28 -9.46
N TYR A 164 6.49 5.46 -8.36
CA TYR A 164 6.70 6.60 -7.49
C TYR A 164 8.14 6.66 -6.98
N LEU A 165 8.64 5.57 -6.40
CA LEU A 165 10.01 5.50 -5.86
C LEU A 165 11.07 5.70 -6.94
N LEU A 166 10.91 5.08 -8.12
CA LEU A 166 11.86 5.22 -9.22
C LEU A 166 11.98 6.68 -9.67
N ILE A 167 10.86 7.34 -9.90
CA ILE A 167 10.83 8.71 -10.40
C ILE A 167 11.37 9.68 -9.35
N THR A 168 10.87 9.59 -8.12
CA THR A 168 11.28 10.46 -7.03
C THR A 168 12.78 10.31 -6.72
N THR A 169 13.27 9.06 -6.65
CA THR A 169 14.69 8.78 -6.45
C THR A 169 15.54 9.34 -7.59
N THR A 170 15.11 9.17 -8.84
CA THR A 170 15.86 9.67 -10.00
C THR A 170 15.97 11.19 -9.96
N ILE A 171 14.87 11.90 -9.71
CA ILE A 171 14.86 13.37 -9.67
C ILE A 171 15.74 13.88 -8.52
N HIS A 172 15.62 13.33 -7.31
CA HIS A 172 16.46 13.72 -6.18
C HIS A 172 17.93 13.38 -6.39
N ALA A 173 18.25 12.18 -6.91
CA ALA A 173 19.63 11.79 -7.19
C ALA A 173 20.30 12.72 -8.21
N LEU A 174 19.59 13.05 -9.30
CA LEU A 174 20.09 14.00 -10.29
C LEU A 174 20.27 15.41 -9.71
N SER A 175 19.36 15.86 -8.84
CA SER A 175 19.49 17.16 -8.19
C SER A 175 20.69 17.23 -7.23
N PHE A 176 20.96 16.16 -6.47
CA PHE A 176 22.14 16.09 -5.61
C PHE A 176 23.44 16.13 -6.41
N ILE A 177 23.53 15.37 -7.50
CA ILE A 177 24.70 15.37 -8.38
C ILE A 177 24.91 16.74 -9.03
N ALA A 178 23.82 17.38 -9.49
CA ALA A 178 23.90 18.70 -10.15
C ALA A 178 24.34 19.80 -9.19
N ALA A 179 23.84 19.77 -7.93
CA ALA A 179 24.16 20.79 -6.93
C ALA A 179 25.56 20.63 -6.32
N GLU A 180 25.98 19.40 -5.99
CA GLU A 180 27.12 19.12 -5.10
C GLU A 180 28.24 18.31 -5.79
N GLY A 181 28.10 17.99 -7.09
CA GLY A 181 29.14 17.25 -7.83
C GLY A 181 29.47 15.89 -7.16
N TYR A 182 30.77 15.71 -6.80
CA TYR A 182 31.21 14.46 -6.19
C TYR A 182 30.56 14.14 -4.83
N ALA A 183 30.34 15.16 -4.01
CA ALA A 183 29.62 14.98 -2.74
C ALA A 183 28.17 14.55 -2.97
N GLY A 184 27.53 15.09 -4.01
CA GLY A 184 26.19 14.71 -4.44
C GLY A 184 26.08 13.27 -4.92
N ILE A 185 27.15 12.70 -5.51
CA ILE A 185 27.16 11.28 -5.91
C ILE A 185 26.99 10.36 -4.69
N SER A 186 27.69 10.64 -3.59
CA SER A 186 27.54 9.83 -2.36
C SER A 186 26.13 9.89 -1.79
N ALA A 187 25.52 11.07 -1.76
CA ALA A 187 24.15 11.27 -1.34
C ALA A 187 23.15 10.54 -2.26
N ALA A 188 23.35 10.61 -3.57
CA ALA A 188 22.55 9.92 -4.57
C ALA A 188 22.61 8.39 -4.41
N VAL A 189 23.79 7.83 -4.18
CA VAL A 189 23.98 6.38 -3.94
C VAL A 189 23.24 5.93 -2.68
N LEU A 190 23.37 6.68 -1.58
CA LEU A 190 22.62 6.39 -0.34
C LEU A 190 21.10 6.46 -0.53
N LEU A 191 20.63 7.45 -1.29
CA LEU A 191 19.22 7.62 -1.60
C LEU A 191 18.67 6.45 -2.44
N VAL A 192 19.42 6.01 -3.45
CA VAL A 192 19.07 4.83 -4.26
C VAL A 192 19.01 3.59 -3.39
N PHE A 193 20.01 3.37 -2.53
CA PHE A 193 20.00 2.24 -1.60
C PHE A 193 18.80 2.28 -0.66
N PHE A 194 18.47 3.45 -0.10
CA PHE A 194 17.32 3.65 0.75
C PHE A 194 15.99 3.36 0.01
N ALA A 195 15.85 3.82 -1.24
CA ALA A 195 14.69 3.56 -2.06
C ALA A 195 14.50 2.05 -2.36
N LEU A 196 15.61 1.34 -2.63
CA LEU A 196 15.59 -0.12 -2.83
C LEU A 196 15.17 -0.86 -1.56
N CYS A 197 15.66 -0.42 -0.39
CA CYS A 197 15.22 -0.98 0.90
C CYS A 197 13.72 -0.76 1.13
N ILE A 198 13.21 0.43 0.86
CA ILE A 198 11.78 0.74 0.98
C ILE A 198 10.97 -0.13 0.02
N ASP A 199 11.34 -0.19 -1.27
CA ASP A 199 10.64 -1.00 -2.26
C ASP A 199 10.59 -2.48 -1.83
N TYR A 200 11.71 -3.03 -1.36
CA TYR A 200 11.78 -4.39 -0.86
C TYR A 200 10.87 -4.62 0.36
N ILE A 201 10.91 -3.74 1.36
CA ILE A 201 10.09 -3.84 2.57
C ILE A 201 8.60 -3.86 2.21
N PHE A 202 8.15 -2.93 1.37
CA PHE A 202 6.73 -2.86 1.01
C PHE A 202 6.29 -4.02 0.11
N ARG A 203 7.16 -4.53 -0.76
CA ARG A 203 6.89 -5.78 -1.51
C ARG A 203 6.68 -6.95 -0.58
N MET A 204 7.50 -7.05 0.46
CA MET A 204 7.38 -8.09 1.47
C MET A 204 6.08 -7.94 2.29
N PHE A 205 5.72 -6.72 2.69
CA PHE A 205 4.43 -6.45 3.34
C PHE A 205 3.26 -6.82 2.43
N PHE A 206 3.32 -6.43 1.17
CA PHE A 206 2.30 -6.78 0.19
C PHE A 206 2.16 -8.30 0.00
N PHE A 207 3.28 -9.01 -0.14
CA PHE A 207 3.27 -10.46 -0.24
C PHE A 207 2.61 -11.12 0.98
N ASN A 208 2.96 -10.70 2.18
CA ASN A 208 2.37 -11.17 3.43
C ASN A 208 0.86 -10.84 3.51
N PHE A 209 0.48 -9.65 3.05
CA PHE A 209 -0.92 -9.24 2.98
C PHE A 209 -1.73 -10.19 2.09
N VAL A 210 -1.26 -10.47 0.88
CA VAL A 210 -1.92 -11.40 -0.05
C VAL A 210 -2.01 -12.81 0.54
N GLN A 211 -0.92 -13.31 1.13
CA GLN A 211 -0.92 -14.64 1.74
C GLN A 211 -1.94 -14.75 2.89
N ARG A 212 -2.06 -13.73 3.73
CA ARG A 212 -3.06 -13.72 4.81
C ARG A 212 -4.49 -13.78 4.27
N HIS A 213 -4.79 -13.04 3.21
CA HIS A 213 -6.13 -13.07 2.60
C HIS A 213 -6.43 -14.42 1.95
N ILE A 214 -5.47 -15.03 1.25
CA ILE A 214 -5.61 -16.39 0.69
C ILE A 214 -5.86 -17.41 1.80
N HIS A 215 -5.12 -17.36 2.90
CA HIS A 215 -5.30 -18.27 4.01
C HIS A 215 -6.66 -18.07 4.70
N ALA A 216 -7.08 -16.83 4.91
CA ALA A 216 -8.37 -16.51 5.51
C ALA A 216 -9.54 -17.00 4.64
N SER A 217 -9.48 -16.83 3.32
CA SER A 217 -10.48 -17.37 2.39
C SER A 217 -10.56 -18.89 2.49
N ARG A 218 -9.43 -19.59 2.39
CA ARG A 218 -9.39 -21.06 2.49
C ARG A 218 -9.92 -21.59 3.82
N GLN A 219 -9.65 -20.90 4.93
CA GLN A 219 -10.17 -21.26 6.23
C GLN A 219 -11.70 -21.11 6.28
N LYS A 220 -12.23 -20.03 5.69
CA LYS A 220 -13.68 -19.82 5.59
C LYS A 220 -14.34 -20.93 4.77
N ASP A 221 -13.79 -21.25 3.59
CA ASP A 221 -14.31 -22.30 2.71
C ASP A 221 -14.28 -23.68 3.39
N ALA A 222 -13.18 -23.98 4.10
CA ALA A 222 -13.07 -25.22 4.87
C ALA A 222 -14.10 -25.29 6.01
N ALA A 223 -14.29 -24.18 6.75
CA ALA A 223 -15.29 -24.12 7.82
C ALA A 223 -16.72 -24.28 7.29
N GLU A 224 -17.02 -23.67 6.14
CA GLU A 224 -18.33 -23.82 5.47
C GLU A 224 -18.56 -25.25 5.00
N THR A 225 -17.54 -25.89 4.41
CA THR A 225 -17.61 -27.30 4.01
C THR A 225 -17.87 -28.21 5.20
N VAL A 226 -17.15 -28.00 6.32
CA VAL A 226 -17.40 -28.77 7.55
C VAL A 226 -18.82 -28.55 8.07
N ARG A 227 -19.30 -27.31 8.05
CA ARG A 227 -20.65 -26.97 8.47
C ARG A 227 -21.72 -27.68 7.62
N LEU A 228 -21.54 -27.69 6.28
CA LEU A 228 -22.46 -28.39 5.37
C LEU A 228 -22.43 -29.90 5.62
N LEU A 229 -21.25 -30.50 5.77
CA LEU A 229 -21.15 -31.93 6.10
C LEU A 229 -21.79 -32.30 7.42
N LEU A 230 -21.64 -31.45 8.45
CA LEU A 230 -22.29 -31.66 9.74
C LEU A 230 -23.83 -31.53 9.62
N HIS A 231 -24.30 -30.58 8.80
CA HIS A 231 -25.72 -30.41 8.54
C HIS A 231 -26.32 -31.64 7.84
N ASP A 232 -25.68 -32.11 6.75
CA ASP A 232 -26.09 -33.31 6.02
C ASP A 232 -26.04 -34.55 6.92
N TYR A 233 -25.01 -34.67 7.75
CA TYR A 233 -24.91 -35.76 8.72
C TYR A 233 -26.02 -35.68 9.76
N ALA A 234 -26.39 -34.47 10.25
CA ALA A 234 -27.47 -34.26 11.20
C ALA A 234 -28.85 -34.63 10.61
N GLU A 235 -29.06 -34.38 9.30
CA GLU A 235 -30.30 -34.75 8.61
C GLU A 235 -30.41 -36.25 8.33
N GLN A 236 -29.29 -36.92 8.05
CA GLN A 236 -29.25 -38.34 7.68
C GLN A 236 -29.08 -39.27 8.88
N SER A 237 -28.49 -38.79 10.00
CA SER A 237 -28.28 -39.62 11.18
C SER A 237 -29.51 -39.68 12.06
N SER A 238 -29.66 -40.78 12.79
CA SER A 238 -30.66 -40.91 13.86
C SER A 238 -30.26 -40.14 15.13
N ASP A 239 -29.06 -39.57 15.16
CA ASP A 239 -28.51 -38.91 16.33
C ASP A 239 -28.96 -37.44 16.44
N TRP A 240 -29.06 -36.96 17.65
CA TRP A 240 -29.46 -35.57 17.94
C TRP A 240 -28.24 -34.68 17.96
N LEU A 241 -28.18 -33.71 17.03
CA LEU A 241 -27.16 -32.69 16.99
C LEU A 241 -27.72 -31.34 17.45
N TRP A 242 -27.00 -30.64 18.31
CA TRP A 242 -27.28 -29.27 18.74
C TRP A 242 -25.99 -28.49 18.87
N GLU A 243 -26.07 -27.18 18.69
CA GLU A 243 -24.97 -26.22 18.93
C GLU A 243 -25.24 -25.43 20.20
N ILE A 244 -24.20 -25.06 20.93
CA ILE A 244 -24.29 -24.21 22.11
C ILE A 244 -23.53 -22.91 21.84
N ASN A 245 -24.17 -21.76 22.06
CA ASN A 245 -23.50 -20.45 21.95
C ASN A 245 -22.69 -20.13 23.23
N ASP A 246 -21.95 -19.00 23.18
CA ASP A 246 -21.13 -18.52 24.32
C ASP A 246 -21.93 -18.26 25.61
N ARG A 247 -23.26 -18.18 25.53
CA ARG A 247 -24.17 -18.04 26.68
C ARG A 247 -24.75 -19.37 27.14
N HIS A 248 -24.22 -20.49 26.64
CA HIS A 248 -24.66 -21.85 26.96
C HIS A 248 -26.13 -22.15 26.56
N LEU A 249 -26.63 -21.41 25.58
CA LEU A 249 -27.94 -21.62 25.00
C LEU A 249 -27.85 -22.48 23.76
N ILE A 250 -28.78 -23.41 23.59
CA ILE A 250 -28.89 -24.23 22.39
C ILE A 250 -29.33 -23.33 21.23
N VAL A 251 -28.52 -23.37 20.13
CA VAL A 251 -28.79 -22.67 18.86
C VAL A 251 -28.86 -23.70 17.74
N ASN A 252 -29.69 -23.46 16.74
CA ASN A 252 -29.85 -24.35 15.58
C ASN A 252 -30.16 -25.82 15.96
N PRO A 253 -31.17 -26.12 16.82
CA PRO A 253 -31.54 -27.49 17.12
C PRO A 253 -32.02 -28.22 15.85
N SER A 254 -31.61 -29.47 15.66
CA SER A 254 -32.17 -30.27 14.57
C SER A 254 -33.70 -30.43 14.70
N ALA A 255 -34.40 -30.54 13.58
CA ALA A 255 -35.86 -30.67 13.58
C ALA A 255 -36.36 -31.83 14.47
N ARG A 256 -35.60 -32.92 14.53
CA ARG A 256 -35.87 -34.06 15.40
C ARG A 256 -35.64 -33.74 16.87
N PHE A 257 -34.58 -33.00 17.21
CA PHE A 257 -34.34 -32.58 18.58
C PHE A 257 -35.44 -31.64 19.07
N ALA A 258 -35.84 -30.67 18.25
CA ALA A 258 -36.92 -29.75 18.57
C ALA A 258 -38.25 -30.47 18.77
N SER A 259 -38.58 -31.44 17.90
CA SER A 259 -39.82 -32.23 18.03
C SER A 259 -39.80 -33.18 19.22
N ALA A 260 -38.63 -33.76 19.57
CA ALA A 260 -38.51 -34.65 20.74
C ALA A 260 -38.67 -33.89 22.06
N LEU A 261 -38.22 -32.64 22.12
CA LEU A 261 -38.36 -31.75 23.29
C LEU A 261 -39.66 -30.94 23.29
N LYS A 262 -40.54 -31.11 22.28
CA LYS A 262 -41.77 -30.32 22.10
C LYS A 262 -41.50 -28.80 22.15
N MET A 263 -40.38 -28.38 21.59
CA MET A 263 -40.05 -26.97 21.42
C MET A 263 -40.82 -26.44 20.21
N GLU A 264 -41.60 -25.36 20.39
CA GLU A 264 -42.27 -24.63 19.29
C GLU A 264 -41.34 -23.63 18.66
#